data_da0baa5f1af7cd53aa7e1c293a73b1de
#
_entry.id   da0baa5f1af7cd53aa7e1c293a73b1de
#
_cell.length_a   1.000
_cell.length_b   1.000
_cell.length_c   1.000
_cell.angle_alpha   90.00
_cell.angle_beta   90.00
_cell.angle_gamma   90.00
#
_symmetry.space_group_name_H-M   'P 1'
#
loop_
_entity.id
_entity.type
_entity.pdbx_description
1 polymer ?
#
loop_
_entity_poly.entity_id
_entity_poly.type
_entity_poly.pdbx_seq_one_letter_code
_entity_poly.pdbx_strand_id
1 'polypeptide(L)'
;MRAAIGTMRRLSYATSLVAALALAASGCGGHQNVEDDAAPEADPLAPTPLTVDNNHWLDIVVFVFHDGELSRVGTVTAASSTNFFLPNWMIGQSRNIRLLADPIGSEDAVGTETIHIQPGQFIEWRLESQLARSTVAVY
;
A
#
# COMPACT_ATOMS: atom_id res chain seq x y z
N MET A 1 23.64 -60.92 -34.95
CA MET A 1 22.63 -61.91 -35.38
C MET A 1 21.33 -61.17 -35.67
N ARG A 2 20.93 -61.17 -36.94
CA ARG A 2 19.62 -61.20 -37.57
C ARG A 2 18.61 -60.11 -37.10
N ALA A 3 18.32 -59.05 -37.79
CA ALA A 3 17.66 -58.91 -39.12
C ALA A 3 16.18 -59.38 -39.17
N ALA A 4 15.25 -58.41 -39.48
CA ALA A 4 14.08 -58.50 -40.35
C ALA A 4 13.27 -57.20 -40.17
N ILE A 5 13.23 -56.25 -41.10
CA ILE A 5 12.63 -56.16 -42.45
C ILE A 5 11.15 -56.60 -42.47
N GLY A 6 10.34 -55.69 -42.81
CA GLY A 6 8.95 -55.93 -43.22
C GLY A 6 8.13 -54.65 -43.12
N THR A 7 7.81 -53.95 -44.04
CA THR A 7 7.36 -53.95 -45.42
C THR A 7 6.19 -52.96 -45.54
N MET A 8 6.34 -52.11 -46.49
CA MET A 8 5.36 -51.16 -47.07
C MET A 8 3.97 -51.74 -47.26
N ARG A 9 2.98 -50.93 -47.04
CA ARG A 9 1.80 -50.92 -47.96
C ARG A 9 1.22 -49.53 -48.07
N ARG A 10 1.40 -48.97 -49.23
CA ARG A 10 0.61 -47.87 -49.79
C ARG A 10 -0.78 -48.38 -50.12
N LEU A 11 -1.81 -47.66 -49.89
CA LEU A 11 -2.96 -47.64 -50.78
C LEU A 11 -3.60 -46.26 -50.79
N SER A 12 -3.72 -45.79 -51.97
CA SER A 12 -4.35 -44.54 -52.42
C SER A 12 -5.89 -44.68 -52.48
N TYR A 13 -6.50 -43.58 -52.91
CA TYR A 13 -7.85 -43.34 -53.43
C TYR A 13 -8.85 -42.85 -52.35
N ALA A 14 -9.74 -41.91 -52.55
CA ALA A 14 -10.06 -41.08 -53.71
C ALA A 14 -10.93 -39.89 -53.20
N THR A 15 -10.82 -38.83 -53.89
CA THR A 15 -11.73 -37.69 -54.07
C THR A 15 -13.19 -37.88 -53.64
N SER A 16 -13.72 -36.96 -52.80
CA SER A 16 -15.07 -36.48 -52.93
C SER A 16 -15.22 -35.06 -52.48
N LEU A 17 -15.45 -34.22 -53.44
CA LEU A 17 -15.82 -32.82 -53.34
C LEU A 17 -17.26 -32.72 -52.88
N VAL A 18 -17.51 -32.17 -51.71
CA VAL A 18 -18.84 -31.66 -51.33
C VAL A 18 -18.67 -30.27 -50.75
N ALA A 19 -19.07 -29.32 -51.56
CA ALA A 19 -19.24 -27.94 -51.13
C ALA A 19 -20.47 -27.84 -50.23
N ALA A 20 -20.26 -27.51 -48.98
CA ALA A 20 -21.33 -27.06 -48.09
C ALA A 20 -20.98 -25.67 -47.57
N LEU A 21 -21.70 -24.73 -48.11
CA LEU A 21 -21.74 -23.33 -47.69
C LEU A 21 -22.36 -23.27 -46.30
N ALA A 22 -21.59 -23.05 -45.25
CA ALA A 22 -22.09 -22.80 -43.92
C ALA A 22 -21.70 -21.38 -43.48
N LEU A 23 -22.71 -20.56 -43.27
CA LEU A 23 -22.65 -19.20 -42.83
C LEU A 23 -21.84 -19.11 -41.51
N ALA A 24 -20.73 -18.39 -41.53
CA ALA A 24 -20.02 -17.98 -40.36
C ALA A 24 -20.84 -16.91 -39.64
N ALA A 25 -21.61 -17.30 -38.65
CA ALA A 25 -22.05 -16.39 -37.61
C ALA A 25 -20.82 -16.03 -36.79
N SER A 26 -20.19 -14.88 -37.12
CA SER A 26 -19.20 -14.24 -36.30
C SER A 26 -19.86 -13.73 -35.00
N GLY A 27 -19.99 -14.62 -34.05
CA GLY A 27 -20.24 -14.25 -32.67
C GLY A 27 -19.04 -13.50 -32.16
N CYS A 28 -19.06 -12.17 -32.22
CA CYS A 28 -18.24 -11.35 -31.34
C CYS A 28 -18.65 -11.64 -29.90
N GLY A 29 -18.07 -12.67 -29.31
CA GLY A 29 -18.01 -12.81 -27.88
C GLY A 29 -17.08 -11.72 -27.37
N GLY A 30 -17.62 -10.52 -27.13
CA GLY A 30 -16.98 -9.54 -26.31
C GLY A 30 -16.72 -10.19 -24.96
N HIS A 31 -15.45 -10.52 -24.67
CA HIS A 31 -15.00 -10.64 -23.31
C HIS A 31 -15.18 -9.25 -22.73
N GLN A 32 -16.30 -9.03 -22.08
CA GLN A 32 -16.36 -7.99 -21.05
C GLN A 32 -15.45 -8.53 -19.96
N ASN A 33 -14.19 -8.06 -19.97
CA ASN A 33 -13.43 -7.93 -18.75
C ASN A 33 -14.30 -7.03 -17.87
N VAL A 34 -15.07 -7.66 -16.99
CA VAL A 34 -15.49 -7.01 -15.78
C VAL A 34 -14.17 -6.74 -15.08
N GLU A 35 -13.59 -5.56 -15.32
CA GLU A 35 -12.64 -5.00 -14.41
C GLU A 35 -13.42 -4.92 -13.10
N ASP A 36 -13.16 -5.90 -12.24
CA ASP A 36 -13.48 -5.80 -10.84
C ASP A 36 -12.88 -4.46 -10.41
N ASP A 37 -13.73 -3.48 -10.17
CA ASP A 37 -13.40 -2.22 -9.49
C ASP A 37 -13.11 -2.54 -8.01
N ALA A 38 -12.31 -3.57 -7.78
CA ALA A 38 -11.70 -3.79 -6.50
C ALA A 38 -10.76 -2.61 -6.28
N ALA A 39 -11.11 -1.75 -5.34
CA ALA A 39 -10.22 -0.70 -4.87
C ALA A 39 -8.84 -1.34 -4.66
N PRO A 40 -7.76 -0.69 -5.13
CA PRO A 40 -6.43 -1.27 -5.04
C PRO A 40 -6.17 -1.67 -3.59
N GLU A 41 -5.95 -2.96 -3.38
CA GLU A 41 -5.66 -3.50 -2.05
C GLU A 41 -4.41 -2.80 -1.53
N ALA A 42 -4.51 -2.14 -0.38
CA ALA A 42 -3.42 -1.36 0.17
C ALA A 42 -2.22 -2.28 0.44
N ASP A 43 -1.05 -1.91 -0.09
CA ASP A 43 0.19 -2.65 0.15
C ASP A 43 0.52 -2.64 1.65
N PRO A 44 0.51 -3.79 2.34
CA PRO A 44 0.78 -3.87 3.77
C PRO A 44 2.22 -3.45 4.12
N LEU A 45 3.11 -3.36 3.12
CA LEU A 45 4.50 -2.95 3.27
C LEU A 45 4.74 -1.48 2.89
N ALA A 46 3.73 -0.79 2.35
CA ALA A 46 3.86 0.63 2.04
C ALA A 46 4.10 1.45 3.32
N PRO A 47 4.99 2.45 3.28
CA PRO A 47 5.20 3.33 4.41
C PRO A 47 3.93 4.15 4.69
N THR A 48 3.64 4.39 5.97
CA THR A 48 2.48 5.19 6.39
C THR A 48 2.81 6.68 6.30
N PRO A 49 2.07 7.48 5.51
CA PRO A 49 2.25 8.92 5.48
C PRO A 49 1.85 9.56 6.81
N LEU A 50 2.64 10.51 7.28
CA LEU A 50 2.37 11.34 8.46
C LEU A 50 2.59 12.80 8.11
N THR A 51 1.54 13.60 8.13
CA THR A 51 1.61 15.05 8.04
C THR A 51 1.58 15.64 9.45
N VAL A 52 2.54 16.50 9.77
CA VAL A 52 2.58 17.21 11.05
C VAL A 52 2.52 18.72 10.79
N ASP A 53 1.46 19.34 11.26
CA ASP A 53 1.27 20.81 11.24
C ASP A 53 1.71 21.37 12.60
N ASN A 54 2.82 22.05 12.64
CA ASN A 54 3.34 22.66 13.84
C ASN A 54 2.91 24.14 13.95
N ASN A 55 1.84 24.42 14.70
CA ASN A 55 1.40 25.77 15.03
C ASN A 55 2.06 26.33 16.30
N HIS A 56 3.04 25.63 16.82
CA HIS A 56 3.82 26.06 17.97
C HIS A 56 4.97 26.99 17.54
N TRP A 57 5.45 27.84 18.44
CA TRP A 57 6.53 28.81 18.17
C TRP A 57 7.95 28.23 18.27
N LEU A 58 8.09 26.98 18.69
CA LEU A 58 9.35 26.24 18.75
C LEU A 58 9.40 25.15 17.69
N ASP A 59 10.60 24.80 17.27
CA ASP A 59 10.84 23.59 16.51
C ASP A 59 10.52 22.36 17.38
N ILE A 60 9.89 21.37 16.80
CA ILE A 60 9.44 20.18 17.53
C ILE A 60 10.09 18.94 16.93
N VAL A 61 10.70 18.11 17.79
CA VAL A 61 11.14 16.77 17.43
C VAL A 61 9.96 15.81 17.57
N VAL A 62 9.71 15.06 16.50
CA VAL A 62 8.63 14.06 16.45
C VAL A 62 9.22 12.67 16.64
N PHE A 63 8.58 11.88 17.49
CA PHE A 63 8.90 10.49 17.73
C PHE A 63 7.66 9.62 17.56
N VAL A 64 7.89 8.35 17.25
CA VAL A 64 6.90 7.27 17.29
C VAL A 64 7.31 6.28 18.37
N PHE A 65 6.37 5.97 19.26
CA PHE A 65 6.50 4.88 20.22
C PHE A 65 5.69 3.68 19.74
N HIS A 66 6.34 2.55 19.53
CA HIS A 66 5.77 1.30 19.04
C HIS A 66 6.45 0.10 19.70
N ASP A 67 5.72 -0.94 20.01
CA ASP A 67 6.22 -2.22 20.55
C ASP A 67 7.25 -2.07 21.69
N GLY A 68 7.15 -0.99 22.50
CA GLY A 68 8.07 -0.70 23.60
C GLY A 68 9.31 0.11 23.20
N GLU A 69 9.45 0.51 21.94
CA GLU A 69 10.57 1.27 21.41
C GLU A 69 10.15 2.70 21.04
N LEU A 70 11.02 3.67 21.30
CA LEU A 70 10.85 5.07 20.91
C LEU A 70 11.79 5.37 19.73
N SER A 71 11.21 5.68 18.57
CA SER A 71 11.94 5.96 17.33
C SER A 71 11.75 7.41 16.90
N ARG A 72 12.85 8.11 16.59
CA ARG A 72 12.81 9.49 16.09
C ARG A 72 12.36 9.50 14.63
N VAL A 73 11.35 10.31 14.32
CA VAL A 73 10.84 10.55 12.95
C VAL A 73 11.61 11.70 12.30
N GLY A 74 11.61 12.85 12.94
CA GLY A 74 12.24 14.04 12.39
C GLY A 74 11.98 15.29 13.23
N THR A 75 12.25 16.44 12.64
CA THR A 75 11.98 17.75 13.25
C THR A 75 11.05 18.55 12.35
N VAL A 76 10.07 19.21 12.93
CA VAL A 76 9.17 20.14 12.26
C VAL A 76 9.47 21.54 12.77
N THR A 77 9.79 22.42 11.84
CA THR A 77 10.11 23.82 12.17
C THR A 77 8.89 24.54 12.73
N ALA A 78 9.11 25.53 13.58
CA ALA A 78 8.08 26.38 14.14
C ALA A 78 7.19 26.99 13.05
N ALA A 79 5.88 27.02 13.30
CA ALA A 79 4.86 27.57 12.40
C ALA A 79 4.95 27.01 10.96
N SER A 80 5.23 25.72 10.80
CA SER A 80 5.33 25.04 9.51
C SER A 80 4.67 23.66 9.50
N SER A 81 4.50 23.10 8.30
CA SER A 81 4.02 21.74 8.09
C SER A 81 5.11 20.88 7.45
N THR A 82 5.20 19.63 7.84
CA THR A 82 6.15 18.67 7.30
C THR A 82 5.48 17.32 7.07
N ASN A 83 5.78 16.72 5.92
CA ASN A 83 5.33 15.38 5.59
C ASN A 83 6.45 14.37 5.84
N PHE A 84 6.14 13.33 6.56
CA PHE A 84 7.00 12.19 6.83
C PHE A 84 6.40 10.92 6.24
N PHE A 85 7.24 9.92 6.08
CA PHE A 85 6.83 8.56 5.72
C PHE A 85 7.36 7.60 6.78
N LEU A 86 6.46 7.04 7.57
CA LEU A 86 6.80 6.08 8.61
C LEU A 86 7.00 4.70 7.97
N PRO A 87 8.21 4.15 7.95
CA PRO A 87 8.44 2.80 7.47
C PRO A 87 7.74 1.79 8.38
N ASN A 88 7.41 0.62 7.85
CA ASN A 88 6.65 -0.40 8.57
C ASN A 88 7.26 -0.82 9.91
N TRP A 89 8.58 -0.80 10.02
CA TRP A 89 9.24 -1.13 11.29
C TRP A 89 8.93 -0.11 12.39
N MET A 90 8.64 1.16 12.06
CA MET A 90 8.16 2.18 13.02
C MET A 90 6.69 2.02 13.40
N ILE A 91 5.91 1.31 12.59
CA ILE A 91 4.51 1.00 12.92
C ILE A 91 4.42 -0.22 13.84
N GLY A 92 5.42 -1.12 13.73
CA GLY A 92 5.49 -2.35 14.52
C GLY A 92 4.46 -3.41 14.10
N GLN A 93 4.57 -4.58 14.71
CA GLN A 93 3.67 -5.71 14.38
C GLN A 93 2.27 -5.54 14.95
N SER A 94 2.16 -4.88 16.11
CA SER A 94 0.87 -4.60 16.75
C SER A 94 0.05 -3.55 15.99
N ARG A 95 0.69 -2.77 15.11
CA ARG A 95 0.13 -1.61 14.41
C ARG A 95 -0.50 -0.57 15.35
N ASN A 96 -0.12 -0.61 16.62
CA ASN A 96 -0.50 0.33 17.66
C ASN A 96 0.67 1.25 17.95
N ILE A 97 0.54 2.53 17.65
CA ILE A 97 1.57 3.52 17.86
C ILE A 97 1.09 4.67 18.74
N ARG A 98 2.01 5.40 19.30
CA ARG A 98 1.78 6.72 19.91
C ARG A 98 2.77 7.69 19.29
N LEU A 99 2.31 8.88 18.96
CA LEU A 99 3.18 9.97 18.53
C LEU A 99 3.58 10.78 19.74
N LEU A 100 4.82 11.27 19.75
CA LEU A 100 5.35 12.16 20.79
C LEU A 100 5.97 13.39 20.12
N ALA A 101 5.61 14.57 20.60
CA ALA A 101 6.16 15.85 20.18
C ALA A 101 6.96 16.45 21.34
N ASP A 102 8.22 16.74 21.08
CA ASP A 102 9.17 17.28 22.03
C ASP A 102 9.70 18.64 21.52
N PRO A 103 9.20 19.76 22.06
CA PRO A 103 9.67 21.08 21.63
C PRO A 103 11.11 21.34 22.05
N ILE A 104 11.92 21.80 21.11
CA ILE A 104 13.32 22.12 21.37
C ILE A 104 13.41 23.37 22.27
N GLY A 105 13.93 23.17 23.47
CA GLY A 105 14.11 24.25 24.44
C GLY A 105 12.94 24.46 25.41
N SER A 106 11.99 23.52 25.47
CA SER A 106 10.92 23.45 26.45
C SER A 106 10.86 22.04 27.05
N GLU A 107 10.23 21.91 28.23
CA GLU A 107 9.91 20.61 28.85
C GLU A 107 8.45 20.16 28.59
N ASP A 108 7.72 20.91 27.76
CA ASP A 108 6.29 20.69 27.49
C ASP A 108 6.06 19.63 26.40
N ALA A 109 6.65 18.45 26.54
CA ALA A 109 6.39 17.37 25.59
C ALA A 109 4.93 16.89 25.66
N VAL A 110 4.35 16.54 24.50
CA VAL A 110 2.99 15.99 24.39
C VAL A 110 2.98 14.69 23.61
N GLY A 111 2.15 13.75 24.04
CA GLY A 111 1.91 12.50 23.34
C GLY A 111 0.45 12.31 22.96
N THR A 112 0.21 11.55 21.91
CA THR A 112 -1.14 11.08 21.56
C THR A 112 -1.56 9.90 22.45
N GLU A 113 -2.83 9.60 22.44
CA GLU A 113 -3.29 8.27 22.84
C GLU A 113 -2.77 7.21 21.84
N THR A 114 -2.98 5.94 22.17
CA THR A 114 -2.62 4.86 21.24
C THR A 114 -3.56 4.89 20.05
N ILE A 115 -2.98 4.96 18.86
CA ILE A 115 -3.68 4.92 17.57
C ILE A 115 -3.35 3.62 16.85
N HIS A 116 -4.36 3.01 16.25
CA HIS A 116 -4.22 1.80 15.45
C HIS A 116 -4.17 2.16 13.97
N ILE A 117 -3.13 1.74 13.25
CA ILE A 117 -2.90 2.08 11.85
C ILE A 117 -3.14 0.86 10.96
N GLN A 118 -4.02 0.98 10.00
CA GLN A 118 -4.25 -0.04 8.98
C GLN A 118 -3.42 0.25 7.71
N PRO A 119 -3.12 -0.77 6.87
CA PRO A 119 -2.49 -0.55 5.59
C PRO A 119 -3.28 0.45 4.74
N GLY A 120 -2.57 1.37 4.07
CA GLY A 120 -3.18 2.38 3.21
C GLY A 120 -3.72 3.62 3.92
N GLN A 121 -3.71 3.64 5.25
CA GLN A 121 -4.08 4.82 6.01
C GLN A 121 -2.95 5.85 6.08
N PHE A 122 -3.31 7.10 6.33
CA PHE A 122 -2.38 8.19 6.61
C PHE A 122 -2.80 8.92 7.90
N ILE A 123 -1.83 9.63 8.49
CA ILE A 123 -1.99 10.33 9.77
C ILE A 123 -1.82 11.83 9.55
N GLU A 124 -2.72 12.61 10.10
CA GLU A 124 -2.56 14.05 10.24
C GLU A 124 -2.47 14.42 11.73
N TRP A 125 -1.40 15.09 12.11
CA TRP A 125 -1.20 15.56 13.47
C TRP A 125 -1.02 17.06 13.50
N ARG A 126 -1.98 17.76 14.10
CA ARG A 126 -1.94 19.19 14.30
C ARG A 126 -1.48 19.50 15.71
N LEU A 127 -0.31 20.10 15.80
CA LEU A 127 0.27 20.60 17.03
C LEU A 127 -0.13 22.05 17.21
N GLU A 128 -0.81 22.35 18.30
CA GLU A 128 -1.29 23.69 18.59
C GLU A 128 -0.24 24.51 19.37
N SER A 129 -0.41 25.84 19.43
CA SER A 129 0.44 26.70 20.27
C SER A 129 0.40 26.28 21.74
N GLN A 130 -0.69 25.72 22.21
CA GLN A 130 -0.82 25.02 23.48
C GLN A 130 -0.87 23.51 23.19
N LEU A 131 0.26 22.84 23.33
CA LEU A 131 0.45 21.44 22.90
C LEU A 131 -0.57 20.47 23.47
N ALA A 132 -1.08 20.71 24.68
CA ALA A 132 -2.14 19.89 25.29
C ALA A 132 -3.47 19.90 24.51
N ARG A 133 -3.64 20.81 23.55
CA ARG A 133 -4.81 20.91 22.67
C ARG A 133 -4.57 20.31 21.27
N SER A 134 -3.41 19.73 21.06
CA SER A 134 -3.06 19.12 19.78
C SER A 134 -4.02 17.97 19.46
N THR A 135 -4.27 17.78 18.16
CA THR A 135 -5.22 16.77 17.67
C THR A 135 -4.57 15.88 16.63
N VAL A 136 -4.92 14.60 16.64
CA VAL A 136 -4.49 13.62 15.65
C VAL A 136 -5.70 12.99 14.99
N ALA A 137 -5.62 12.78 13.69
CA ALA A 137 -6.62 12.07 12.89
C ALA A 137 -5.95 11.00 12.03
N VAL A 138 -6.66 9.91 11.78
CA VAL A 138 -6.24 8.80 10.91
C VAL A 138 -7.33 8.60 9.86
N TYR A 139 -6.92 8.50 8.58
CA TYR A 139 -7.80 8.40 7.42
C TYR A 139 -7.52 7.16 6.60
#